data_cb98d7a90dc1212e30708b0347f0fdf6
#
_entry.id   cb98d7a90dc1212e30708b0347f0fdf6
#
_cell.length_a   1.000
_cell.length_b   1.000
_cell.length_c   1.000
_cell.angle_alpha   90.00
_cell.angle_beta   90.00
_cell.angle_gamma   90.00
#
_symmetry.space_group_name_H-M   'P 1'
#
loop_
_entity.id
_entity.type
_entity.pdbx_description
1 polymer ?
#
loop_
_entity_poly.entity_id
_entity_poly.type
_entity_poly.pdbx_seq_one_letter_code
_entity_poly.pdbx_strand_id
1 'polypeptide(L)'
;MRQKLMDFMRGRNGTDQLSMCMMWAACILVFIDMFVRSNILSTIAFVTFAFAYFRVFSRNIGKRRDENTWFLNKTYKLRMWGRKEKSHMTMRKTHHIYRCPECKQKIRIPKGKGKIEIHCPKCSARFIT
;
A
#
# COMPACT_ATOMS: atom_id res chain seq x y z
N MET A 1 -24.48 10.08 -18.27
CA MET A 1 -24.26 8.90 -17.39
C MET A 1 -23.45 9.22 -16.15
N ARG A 2 -22.32 9.91 -16.24
CA ARG A 2 -21.43 10.25 -15.09
C ARG A 2 -22.15 11.06 -13.99
N GLN A 3 -22.94 12.05 -14.31
CA GLN A 3 -23.70 12.85 -13.34
C GLN A 3 -24.71 12.03 -12.55
N LYS A 4 -25.49 11.18 -13.22
CA LYS A 4 -26.46 10.28 -12.56
C LYS A 4 -25.79 9.33 -11.55
N LEU A 5 -24.57 8.86 -11.87
CA LEU A 5 -23.79 8.00 -10.97
C LEU A 5 -23.27 8.78 -9.76
N MET A 6 -22.80 10.01 -9.97
CA MET A 6 -22.33 10.89 -8.88
C MET A 6 -23.50 11.27 -7.95
N ASP A 7 -24.67 11.57 -8.49
CA ASP A 7 -25.87 11.91 -7.71
C ASP A 7 -26.37 10.68 -6.93
N PHE A 8 -26.30 9.49 -7.53
CA PHE A 8 -26.61 8.23 -6.85
C PHE A 8 -25.66 7.92 -5.68
N MET A 9 -24.39 8.27 -5.82
CA MET A 9 -23.36 8.07 -4.79
C MET A 9 -23.37 9.16 -3.70
N ARG A 10 -24.08 10.27 -3.91
CA ARG A 10 -24.23 11.31 -2.88
C ARG A 10 -24.86 10.75 -1.61
N GLY A 11 -24.22 10.96 -0.46
CA GLY A 11 -24.67 10.46 0.83
C GLY A 11 -24.44 8.97 1.07
N ARG A 12 -23.62 8.30 0.25
CA ARG A 12 -23.16 6.92 0.46
C ARG A 12 -21.68 6.88 0.82
N ASN A 13 -21.26 5.81 1.50
CA ASN A 13 -19.87 5.67 2.00
C ASN A 13 -18.85 5.69 0.85
N GLY A 14 -19.16 5.08 -0.29
CA GLY A 14 -18.22 4.89 -1.40
C GLY A 14 -17.17 3.82 -1.09
N THR A 15 -16.09 3.82 -1.89
CA THR A 15 -14.98 2.87 -1.75
C THR A 15 -13.99 3.35 -0.69
N ASP A 16 -13.88 2.65 0.42
CA ASP A 16 -12.87 2.86 1.45
C ASP A 16 -11.79 1.75 1.44
N GLN A 17 -10.71 1.91 2.20
CA GLN A 17 -9.63 0.93 2.21
C GLN A 17 -10.06 -0.45 2.71
N LEU A 18 -10.97 -0.50 3.66
CA LEU A 18 -11.49 -1.77 4.17
C LEU A 18 -12.34 -2.48 3.13
N SER A 19 -13.24 -1.77 2.43
CA SER A 19 -14.04 -2.37 1.35
C SER A 19 -13.18 -2.83 0.18
N MET A 20 -12.14 -2.07 -0.20
CA MET A 20 -11.18 -2.52 -1.22
C MET A 20 -10.42 -3.77 -0.79
N CYS A 21 -9.97 -3.85 0.47
CA CYS A 21 -9.32 -5.04 1.00
C CYS A 21 -10.25 -6.26 0.95
N MET A 22 -11.52 -6.09 1.30
CA MET A 22 -12.53 -7.17 1.23
C MET A 22 -12.80 -7.61 -0.21
N MET A 23 -12.87 -6.67 -1.16
CA MET A 23 -13.03 -7.00 -2.58
C MET A 23 -11.84 -7.80 -3.11
N TRP A 24 -10.61 -7.40 -2.80
CA TRP A 24 -9.42 -8.16 -3.15
C TRP A 24 -9.39 -9.54 -2.51
N ALA A 25 -9.77 -9.65 -1.24
CA ALA A 25 -9.88 -10.94 -0.56
C ALA A 25 -10.91 -11.85 -1.25
N ALA A 26 -12.07 -11.33 -1.60
CA ALA A 26 -13.08 -12.09 -2.35
C ALA A 26 -12.57 -12.54 -3.72
N CYS A 27 -11.87 -11.67 -4.47
CA CYS A 27 -11.27 -12.04 -5.76
C CYS A 27 -10.21 -13.16 -5.61
N ILE A 28 -9.38 -13.09 -4.57
CA ILE A 28 -8.38 -14.14 -4.28
C ILE A 28 -9.09 -15.46 -3.94
N LEU A 29 -10.15 -15.43 -3.13
CA LEU A 29 -10.92 -16.62 -2.78
C LEU A 29 -11.56 -17.26 -4.02
N VAL A 30 -12.14 -16.47 -4.92
CA VAL A 30 -12.68 -16.96 -6.20
C VAL A 30 -11.57 -17.57 -7.05
N PHE A 31 -10.40 -16.93 -7.11
CA PHE A 31 -9.26 -17.46 -7.87
C PHE A 31 -8.79 -18.83 -7.34
N ILE A 32 -8.72 -18.97 -6.01
CA ILE A 32 -8.36 -20.24 -5.36
C ILE A 32 -9.45 -21.30 -5.62
N ASP A 33 -10.73 -20.92 -5.56
CA ASP A 33 -11.86 -21.82 -5.78
C ASP A 33 -11.87 -22.39 -7.20
N MET A 34 -11.38 -21.64 -8.18
CA MET A 34 -11.21 -22.13 -9.55
C MET A 34 -10.35 -23.40 -9.65
N PHE A 35 -9.39 -23.57 -8.73
CA PHE A 35 -8.53 -24.76 -8.68
C PHE A 35 -9.06 -25.83 -7.74
N VAL A 36 -9.59 -25.43 -6.57
CA VAL A 36 -10.03 -26.35 -5.51
C VAL A 36 -11.45 -26.87 -5.75
N ARG A 37 -12.30 -26.12 -6.46
CA ARG A 37 -13.72 -26.44 -6.76
C ARG A 37 -14.52 -26.82 -5.52
N SER A 38 -14.39 -26.04 -4.45
CA SER A 38 -15.06 -26.27 -3.18
C SER A 38 -16.31 -25.40 -3.03
N ASN A 39 -17.48 -26.02 -2.89
CA ASN A 39 -18.73 -25.28 -2.67
C ASN A 39 -18.68 -24.36 -1.43
N ILE A 40 -17.92 -24.75 -0.41
CA ILE A 40 -17.75 -23.95 0.81
C ILE A 40 -16.96 -22.68 0.50
N LEU A 41 -15.85 -22.80 -0.25
CA LEU A 41 -14.99 -21.68 -0.60
C LEU A 41 -15.72 -20.67 -1.49
N SER A 42 -16.46 -21.18 -2.48
CA SER A 42 -17.31 -20.38 -3.36
C SER A 42 -18.36 -19.59 -2.57
N THR A 43 -19.03 -20.23 -1.61
CA THR A 43 -20.02 -19.57 -0.76
C THR A 43 -19.39 -18.47 0.08
N ILE A 44 -18.25 -18.71 0.70
CA ILE A 44 -17.51 -17.69 1.49
C ILE A 44 -17.11 -16.52 0.61
N ALA A 45 -16.59 -16.77 -0.58
CA ALA A 45 -16.20 -15.72 -1.52
C ALA A 45 -17.41 -14.86 -1.92
N PHE A 46 -18.54 -15.48 -2.23
CA PHE A 46 -19.76 -14.77 -2.60
C PHE A 46 -20.29 -13.90 -1.44
N VAL A 47 -20.37 -14.45 -0.22
CA VAL A 47 -20.81 -13.71 0.98
C VAL A 47 -19.88 -12.52 1.25
N THR A 48 -18.56 -12.72 1.13
CA THR A 48 -17.57 -11.64 1.32
C THR A 48 -17.76 -10.53 0.29
N PHE A 49 -17.99 -10.89 -0.98
CA PHE A 49 -18.24 -9.95 -2.05
C PHE A 49 -19.55 -9.17 -1.84
N ALA A 50 -20.64 -9.87 -1.50
CA ALA A 50 -21.92 -9.25 -1.21
C ALA A 50 -21.83 -8.26 -0.04
N PHE A 51 -21.10 -8.62 1.02
CA PHE A 51 -20.89 -7.74 2.16
C PHE A 51 -20.05 -6.52 1.81
N ALA A 52 -18.98 -6.68 1.03
CA ALA A 52 -18.18 -5.56 0.53
C ALA A 52 -19.02 -4.60 -0.32
N TYR A 53 -19.87 -5.15 -1.20
CA TYR A 53 -20.78 -4.38 -2.03
C TYR A 53 -21.80 -3.60 -1.19
N PHE A 54 -22.47 -4.28 -0.25
CA PHE A 54 -23.39 -3.65 0.70
C PHE A 54 -22.71 -2.50 1.46
N ARG A 55 -21.46 -2.67 1.86
CA ARG A 55 -20.69 -1.66 2.58
C ARG A 55 -20.46 -0.40 1.74
N VAL A 56 -20.10 -0.54 0.45
CA VAL A 56 -19.90 0.58 -0.47
C VAL A 56 -21.16 1.43 -0.63
N PHE A 57 -22.33 0.77 -0.69
CA PHE A 57 -23.64 1.44 -0.87
C PHE A 57 -24.30 1.86 0.44
N SER A 58 -23.69 1.57 1.57
CA SER A 58 -24.24 1.93 2.89
C SER A 58 -24.34 3.44 3.06
N ARG A 59 -25.47 3.91 3.59
CA ARG A 59 -25.72 5.32 3.94
C ARG A 59 -25.18 5.71 5.31
N ASN A 60 -24.80 4.73 6.15
CA ASN A 60 -24.27 4.98 7.48
C ASN A 60 -22.77 5.30 7.40
N ILE A 61 -22.44 6.48 6.91
CA ILE A 61 -21.06 6.93 6.64
C ILE A 61 -20.23 6.98 7.93
N GLY A 62 -20.82 7.45 9.05
CA GLY A 62 -20.12 7.57 10.33
C GLY A 62 -19.55 6.22 10.80
N LYS A 63 -20.43 5.23 10.96
CA LYS A 63 -20.03 3.88 11.37
C LYS A 63 -19.00 3.24 10.42
N ARG A 64 -19.16 3.43 9.11
CA ARG A 64 -18.22 2.88 8.12
C ARG A 64 -16.85 3.56 8.17
N ARG A 65 -16.81 4.85 8.47
CA ARG A 65 -15.55 5.58 8.71
C ARG A 65 -14.84 5.08 9.96
N ASP A 66 -15.54 4.85 11.05
CA ASP A 66 -14.97 4.35 12.30
C ASP A 66 -14.39 2.95 12.11
N GLU A 67 -15.11 2.06 11.46
CA GLU A 67 -14.64 0.71 11.11
C GLU A 67 -13.39 0.77 10.21
N ASN A 68 -13.37 1.66 9.22
CA ASN A 68 -12.21 1.85 8.36
C ASN A 68 -11.01 2.41 9.14
N THR A 69 -11.24 3.38 10.03
CA THR A 69 -10.18 3.94 10.89
C THR A 69 -9.61 2.89 11.83
N TRP A 70 -10.45 2.06 12.44
CA TRP A 70 -10.01 0.93 13.24
C TRP A 70 -9.13 -0.04 12.43
N PHE A 71 -9.57 -0.41 11.23
CA PHE A 71 -8.80 -1.26 10.31
C PHE A 71 -7.45 -0.63 9.95
N LEU A 72 -7.43 0.66 9.62
CA LEU A 72 -6.21 1.40 9.30
C LEU A 72 -5.22 1.43 10.47
N ASN A 73 -5.71 1.63 11.69
CA ASN A 73 -4.89 1.61 12.91
C ASN A 73 -4.32 0.22 13.18
N LYS A 74 -5.15 -0.83 13.02
CA LYS A 74 -4.73 -2.22 13.21
C LYS A 74 -3.65 -2.63 12.20
N THR A 75 -3.79 -2.18 10.94
CA THR A 75 -2.86 -2.51 9.85
C THR A 75 -1.72 -1.49 9.67
N TYR A 76 -1.65 -0.46 10.51
CA TYR A 76 -0.68 0.64 10.40
C TYR A 76 0.77 0.15 10.31
N LYS A 77 1.19 -0.72 11.23
CA LYS A 77 2.56 -1.26 11.26
C LYS A 77 2.92 -1.98 9.95
N LEU A 78 2.02 -2.83 9.44
CA LEU A 78 2.20 -3.57 8.21
C LEU A 78 2.30 -2.64 6.99
N ARG A 79 1.43 -1.63 6.92
CA ARG A 79 1.45 -0.63 5.85
C ARG A 79 2.70 0.23 5.88
N MET A 80 3.16 0.62 7.07
CA MET A 80 4.42 1.37 7.24
C MET A 80 5.63 0.54 6.82
N TRP A 81 5.64 -0.75 7.16
CA TRP A 81 6.69 -1.66 6.70
C TRP A 81 6.72 -1.76 5.17
N GLY A 82 5.57 -1.98 4.52
CA GLY A 82 5.48 -2.03 3.06
C GLY A 82 5.88 -0.72 2.37
N ARG A 83 5.49 0.44 2.94
CA ARG A 83 5.94 1.76 2.44
C ARG A 83 7.45 1.94 2.55
N LYS A 84 8.04 1.52 3.66
CA LYS A 84 9.49 1.58 3.90
C LYS A 84 10.23 0.72 2.86
N GLU A 85 9.76 -0.50 2.63
CA GLU A 85 10.36 -1.40 1.64
C GLU A 85 10.25 -0.85 0.21
N LYS A 86 9.08 -0.35 -0.17
CA LYS A 86 8.89 0.33 -1.46
C LYS A 86 9.80 1.54 -1.62
N SER A 87 9.95 2.36 -0.58
CA SER A 87 10.87 3.50 -0.58
C SER A 87 12.32 3.05 -0.75
N HIS A 88 12.74 1.99 -0.06
CA HIS A 88 14.08 1.42 -0.22
C HIS A 88 14.33 0.90 -1.63
N MET A 89 13.36 0.20 -2.24
CA MET A 89 13.47 -0.27 -3.62
C MET A 89 13.57 0.88 -4.61
N THR A 90 12.76 1.92 -4.44
CA THR A 90 12.79 3.11 -5.30
C THR A 90 14.13 3.85 -5.16
N MET A 91 14.64 3.97 -3.93
CA MET A 91 15.97 4.60 -3.70
C MET A 91 17.11 3.82 -4.35
N ARG A 92 17.10 2.47 -4.29
CA ARG A 92 18.12 1.65 -4.97
C ARG A 92 18.11 1.82 -6.49
N LYS A 93 16.95 2.13 -7.08
CA LYS A 93 16.85 2.39 -8.53
C LYS A 93 17.47 3.73 -8.91
N THR A 94 17.35 4.75 -8.08
CA THR A 94 17.73 6.14 -8.39
C THR A 94 19.06 6.58 -7.76
N HIS A 95 19.49 5.92 -6.66
CA HIS A 95 20.67 6.30 -5.91
C HIS A 95 21.59 5.12 -5.64
N HIS A 96 22.91 5.39 -5.64
CA HIS A 96 23.90 4.50 -5.04
C HIS A 96 24.11 4.87 -3.57
N ILE A 97 24.32 3.85 -2.74
CA ILE A 97 24.56 4.03 -1.30
C ILE A 97 26.02 3.67 -1.05
N TYR A 98 26.82 4.67 -0.74
CA TYR A 98 28.22 4.52 -0.35
C TYR A 98 28.39 4.60 1.15
N ARG A 99 29.42 3.97 1.68
CA ARG A 99 29.77 4.07 3.10
C ARG A 99 31.09 4.86 3.22
N CYS A 100 31.08 5.86 4.08
CA CYS A 100 32.31 6.60 4.39
C CYS A 100 33.36 5.65 4.98
N PRO A 101 34.61 5.66 4.49
CA PRO A 101 35.69 4.81 5.02
C PRO A 101 36.03 5.15 6.48
N GLU A 102 35.94 6.42 6.89
CA GLU A 102 36.27 6.90 8.22
C GLU A 102 35.17 6.60 9.25
N CYS A 103 33.96 7.13 9.04
CA CYS A 103 32.87 7.07 10.03
C CYS A 103 31.78 6.04 9.72
N LYS A 104 31.91 5.27 8.64
CA LYS A 104 30.94 4.27 8.15
C LYS A 104 29.52 4.81 7.88
N GLN A 105 29.34 6.14 7.84
CA GLN A 105 28.08 6.78 7.52
C GLN A 105 27.62 6.41 6.11
N LYS A 106 26.35 6.10 5.95
CA LYS A 106 25.74 5.85 4.64
C LYS A 106 25.43 7.17 3.95
N ILE A 107 26.00 7.38 2.77
CA ILE A 107 25.81 8.56 1.93
C ILE A 107 25.06 8.13 0.67
N ARG A 108 24.06 8.90 0.29
CA ARG A 108 23.20 8.63 -0.88
C ARG A 108 23.60 9.55 -2.01
N ILE A 109 23.91 8.98 -3.17
CA ILE A 109 24.33 9.72 -4.36
C ILE A 109 23.46 9.33 -5.54
N PRO A 110 22.90 10.28 -6.29
CA PRO A 110 22.11 9.98 -7.46
C PRO A 110 22.97 9.27 -8.52
N LYS A 111 22.39 8.28 -9.18
CA LYS A 111 23.02 7.55 -10.28
C LYS A 111 23.27 8.47 -11.49
N GLY A 112 24.27 8.14 -12.31
CA GLY A 112 24.53 8.84 -13.57
C GLY A 112 25.53 10.00 -13.50
N LYS A 113 26.17 10.24 -12.36
CA LYS A 113 27.17 11.32 -12.22
C LYS A 113 28.64 10.90 -12.43
N GLY A 114 28.89 9.67 -12.88
CA GLY A 114 30.27 9.18 -13.13
C GLY A 114 31.11 9.13 -11.85
N LYS A 115 32.44 9.28 -11.99
CA LYS A 115 33.36 9.41 -10.86
C LYS A 115 33.20 10.78 -10.21
N ILE A 116 32.83 10.82 -8.94
CA ILE A 116 32.63 12.04 -8.20
C ILE A 116 33.38 12.00 -6.86
N GLU A 117 33.84 13.17 -6.42
CA GLU A 117 34.35 13.37 -5.06
C GLU A 117 33.18 13.52 -4.10
N ILE A 118 33.16 12.69 -3.06
CA ILE A 118 32.12 12.68 -2.05
C ILE A 118 32.67 13.29 -0.77
N HIS A 119 31.98 14.31 -0.28
CA HIS A 119 32.27 14.94 1.01
C HIS A 119 31.32 14.38 2.07
N CYS A 120 31.86 13.76 3.10
CA CYS A 120 31.05 13.18 4.19
C CYS A 120 30.51 14.27 5.11
N PRO A 121 29.18 14.39 5.31
CA PRO A 121 28.61 15.44 6.16
C PRO A 121 28.86 15.21 7.66
N LYS A 122 29.35 14.04 8.07
CA LYS A 122 29.58 13.71 9.48
C LYS A 122 31.00 13.90 9.95
N CYS A 123 32.01 13.52 9.15
CA CYS A 123 33.41 13.56 9.50
C CYS A 123 34.25 14.42 8.53
N SER A 124 33.62 15.07 7.55
CA SER A 124 34.25 15.91 6.54
C SER A 124 35.29 15.18 5.67
N ALA A 125 35.42 13.89 5.78
CA ALA A 125 36.30 13.10 4.92
C ALA A 125 35.88 13.17 3.46
N ARG A 126 36.86 13.23 2.54
CA ARG A 126 36.62 13.24 1.09
C ARG A 126 37.12 11.94 0.51
N PHE A 127 36.32 11.33 -0.37
CA PHE A 127 36.69 10.13 -1.08
C PHE A 127 36.07 10.09 -2.48
N ILE A 128 36.72 9.42 -3.40
CA ILE A 128 36.30 9.31 -4.80
C ILE A 128 35.71 7.90 -5.03
N THR A 129 34.62 7.84 -5.83
CA THR A 129 33.98 6.56 -6.21
C THR A 129 33.96 6.38 -7.70
#